data_7c5493450a7a7743f725f5b596032eb3
#
_entry.id   7c5493450a7a7743f725f5b596032eb3
#
_cell.length_a   1.000
_cell.length_b   1.000
_cell.length_c   1.000
_cell.angle_alpha   90.00
_cell.angle_beta   90.00
_cell.angle_gamma   90.00
#
_symmetry.space_group_name_H-M   'P 1'
#
loop_
_entity.id
_entity.type
_entity.pdbx_description
1 polymer ?
#
loop_
_entity_poly.entity_id
_entity_poly.type
_entity_poly.pdbx_seq_one_letter_code
_entity_poly.pdbx_strand_id
1 'polypeptide(L)'
;IGECVLLDTGANVDVRPQTLAQFAILGAQFAKLRASSPRLRPRVGLLSNGEEASKGTPILRETHALLTAHPSSAFDYVGYVEGRDLFQFRRTANTALRDEGLDVVVTDGFTGNVVLKTAEGAGRFLADLLRSEVKRSLLAQLGALLMMPALKSLRRVVDVEGRGGAPLLGVNGVAIICHGRASARAIARAVQVAYEHV
;
A
#
# COMPACT_ATOMS: atom_id res chain seq x y z
N ILE A 1 0.83 1.62 0.34
CA ILE A 1 2.27 1.87 0.27
C ILE A 1 2.55 2.45 -1.12
N GLY A 2 3.10 3.65 -1.22
CA GLY A 2 3.17 4.33 -2.51
C GLY A 2 1.77 4.54 -3.11
N GLU A 3 1.55 4.14 -4.35
CA GLU A 3 0.24 4.13 -5.02
C GLU A 3 -0.46 2.77 -4.92
N CYS A 4 0.24 1.71 -4.50
CA CYS A 4 -0.32 0.37 -4.33
C CYS A 4 -1.22 0.30 -3.09
N VAL A 5 -2.40 -0.29 -3.24
CA VAL A 5 -3.33 -0.58 -2.16
C VAL A 5 -2.94 -1.91 -1.52
N LEU A 6 -2.64 -1.91 -0.24
CA LEU A 6 -2.45 -3.14 0.55
C LEU A 6 -3.75 -3.40 1.33
N LEU A 7 -4.36 -4.54 1.13
CA LEU A 7 -5.63 -4.95 1.74
C LEU A 7 -5.56 -6.44 2.09
N ASP A 8 -5.74 -6.82 3.34
CA ASP A 8 -6.14 -6.13 4.55
C ASP A 8 -4.93 -5.77 5.43
N THR A 9 -5.05 -4.76 6.29
CA THR A 9 -3.97 -4.30 7.18
C THR A 9 -4.36 -4.27 8.66
N GLY A 10 -5.29 -5.12 9.07
CA GLY A 10 -5.58 -5.31 10.49
C GLY A 10 -7.04 -5.56 10.87
N ALA A 11 -8.00 -5.42 9.96
CA ALA A 11 -9.41 -5.61 10.28
C ALA A 11 -9.79 -7.10 10.41
N ASN A 12 -9.24 -7.97 9.55
CA ASN A 12 -9.58 -9.39 9.52
C ASN A 12 -8.29 -10.24 9.63
N VAL A 13 -8.00 -10.71 10.84
CA VAL A 13 -6.82 -11.53 11.15
C VAL A 13 -6.99 -12.93 10.56
N ASP A 14 -8.15 -13.56 10.81
CA ASP A 14 -8.51 -14.86 10.28
C ASP A 14 -9.41 -14.69 9.05
N VAL A 15 -8.97 -15.23 7.93
CA VAL A 15 -9.67 -15.09 6.64
C VAL A 15 -9.90 -16.45 5.99
N ARG A 16 -10.92 -16.51 5.13
CA ARG A 16 -11.17 -17.64 4.23
C ARG A 16 -10.73 -17.28 2.80
N PRO A 17 -10.49 -18.27 1.91
CA PRO A 17 -10.15 -18.00 0.52
C PRO A 17 -11.14 -17.06 -0.19
N GLN A 18 -12.44 -17.22 0.08
CA GLN A 18 -13.49 -16.35 -0.46
C GLN A 18 -13.38 -14.91 0.02
N THR A 19 -12.95 -14.70 1.28
CA THR A 19 -12.72 -13.36 1.84
C THR A 19 -11.57 -12.66 1.12
N LEU A 20 -10.45 -13.36 0.88
CA LEU A 20 -9.34 -12.80 0.11
C LEU A 20 -9.73 -12.50 -1.34
N ALA A 21 -10.57 -13.34 -1.96
CA ALA A 21 -11.10 -13.07 -3.29
C ALA A 21 -12.02 -11.82 -3.30
N GLN A 22 -12.82 -11.61 -2.26
CA GLN A 22 -13.61 -10.38 -2.08
C GLN A 22 -12.71 -9.16 -1.89
N PHE A 23 -11.63 -9.29 -1.14
CA PHE A 23 -10.64 -8.20 -0.99
C PHE A 23 -10.01 -7.81 -2.33
N ALA A 24 -9.78 -8.76 -3.23
CA ALA A 24 -9.30 -8.47 -4.58
C ALA A 24 -10.27 -7.55 -5.35
N ILE A 25 -11.57 -7.82 -5.25
CA ILE A 25 -12.62 -6.99 -5.88
C ILE A 25 -12.68 -5.60 -5.23
N LEU A 26 -12.77 -5.55 -3.91
CA LEU A 26 -12.84 -4.29 -3.15
C LEU A 26 -11.61 -3.42 -3.38
N GLY A 27 -10.42 -4.02 -3.30
CA GLY A 27 -9.16 -3.33 -3.54
C GLY A 27 -9.05 -2.79 -4.96
N ALA A 28 -9.49 -3.55 -5.97
CA ALA A 28 -9.49 -3.11 -7.36
C ALA A 28 -10.41 -1.90 -7.59
N GLN A 29 -11.62 -1.90 -7.02
CA GLN A 29 -12.52 -0.74 -7.11
C GLN A 29 -11.94 0.47 -6.38
N PHE A 30 -11.38 0.27 -5.20
CA PHE A 30 -10.77 1.35 -4.44
C PHE A 30 -9.53 1.93 -5.15
N ALA A 31 -8.71 1.10 -5.77
CA ALA A 31 -7.57 1.55 -6.58
C ALA A 31 -8.00 2.44 -7.76
N LYS A 32 -9.11 2.09 -8.44
CA LYS A 32 -9.69 2.92 -9.51
C LYS A 32 -10.12 4.31 -9.01
N LEU A 33 -10.73 4.38 -7.84
CA LEU A 33 -11.20 5.65 -7.26
C LEU A 33 -10.03 6.57 -6.84
N ARG A 34 -8.91 5.98 -6.39
CA ARG A 34 -7.77 6.74 -5.87
C ARG A 34 -6.76 7.16 -6.91
N ALA A 35 -6.64 6.46 -8.00
CA ALA A 35 -5.61 6.72 -9.00
C ALA A 35 -5.91 7.99 -9.79
N SER A 36 -4.92 8.87 -9.93
CA SER A 36 -5.00 10.03 -10.84
C SER A 36 -5.09 9.62 -12.31
N SER A 37 -4.61 8.41 -12.65
CA SER A 37 -4.74 7.78 -13.96
C SER A 37 -5.04 6.28 -13.74
N PRO A 38 -6.32 5.92 -13.53
CA PRO A 38 -6.70 4.55 -13.21
C PRO A 38 -6.56 3.64 -14.42
N ARG A 39 -6.07 2.42 -14.21
CA ARG A 39 -6.21 1.36 -15.19
C ARG A 39 -7.67 0.93 -15.27
N LEU A 40 -8.13 0.61 -16.47
CA LEU A 40 -9.45 0.02 -16.67
C LEU A 40 -9.60 -1.28 -15.87
N ARG A 41 -8.53 -2.09 -15.84
CA ARG A 41 -8.41 -3.31 -15.06
C ARG A 41 -7.16 -3.21 -14.16
N PRO A 42 -7.32 -2.92 -12.85
CA PRO A 42 -6.21 -2.89 -11.92
C PRO A 42 -5.51 -4.24 -11.80
N ARG A 43 -4.20 -4.24 -11.63
CA ARG A 43 -3.40 -5.45 -11.42
C ARG A 43 -3.41 -5.82 -9.94
N VAL A 44 -3.92 -7.01 -9.64
CA VAL A 44 -4.10 -7.53 -8.29
C VAL A 44 -3.20 -8.73 -8.06
N GLY A 45 -2.32 -8.65 -7.07
CA GLY A 45 -1.47 -9.76 -6.61
C GLY A 45 -1.90 -10.27 -5.25
N LEU A 46 -1.59 -11.53 -4.97
CA LEU A 46 -1.79 -12.18 -3.66
C LEU A 46 -0.44 -12.28 -2.95
N LEU A 47 -0.31 -11.62 -1.79
CA LEU A 47 0.96 -11.58 -1.04
C LEU A 47 1.37 -12.99 -0.58
N SER A 48 2.58 -13.38 -0.94
CA SER A 48 3.13 -14.69 -0.62
C SER A 48 4.63 -14.57 -0.28
N ASN A 49 5.22 -15.67 0.16
CA ASN A 49 6.64 -15.82 0.43
C ASN A 49 7.47 -16.28 -0.79
N GLY A 50 6.88 -16.25 -1.97
CA GLY A 50 7.48 -16.61 -3.26
C GLY A 50 6.42 -16.60 -4.35
N GLU A 51 6.87 -16.51 -5.61
CA GLU A 51 6.00 -16.39 -6.80
C GLU A 51 5.53 -17.76 -7.34
N GLU A 52 6.19 -18.86 -6.89
CA GLU A 52 5.89 -20.20 -7.40
C GLU A 52 4.55 -20.73 -6.85
N ALA A 53 3.80 -21.47 -7.64
CA ALA A 53 2.48 -22.01 -7.30
C ALA A 53 2.45 -22.89 -6.04
N SER A 54 3.60 -23.45 -5.63
CA SER A 54 3.75 -24.27 -4.42
C SER A 54 3.90 -23.45 -3.13
N LYS A 55 4.13 -22.14 -3.24
CA LYS A 55 4.34 -21.25 -2.10
C LYS A 55 3.03 -20.83 -1.43
N GLY A 56 3.18 -20.11 -0.33
CA GLY A 56 2.06 -19.63 0.46
C GLY A 56 1.46 -20.66 1.41
N THR A 57 0.58 -20.20 2.27
CA THR A 57 -0.21 -21.04 3.19
C THR A 57 -1.29 -21.82 2.44
N PRO A 58 -1.91 -22.84 3.05
CA PRO A 58 -3.05 -23.54 2.44
C PRO A 58 -4.14 -22.57 1.96
N ILE A 59 -4.50 -21.57 2.78
CA ILE A 59 -5.49 -20.54 2.43
C ILE A 59 -5.08 -19.75 1.19
N LEU A 60 -3.80 -19.38 1.09
CA LEU A 60 -3.30 -18.64 -0.09
C LEU A 60 -3.35 -19.51 -1.35
N ARG A 61 -3.02 -20.80 -1.26
CA ARG A 61 -3.09 -21.72 -2.40
C ARG A 61 -4.54 -21.94 -2.87
N GLU A 62 -5.47 -22.09 -1.95
CA GLU A 62 -6.90 -22.19 -2.27
C GLU A 62 -7.43 -20.88 -2.90
N THR A 63 -7.00 -19.73 -2.37
CA THR A 63 -7.35 -18.41 -2.94
C THR A 63 -6.79 -18.25 -4.35
N HIS A 64 -5.53 -18.65 -4.55
CA HIS A 64 -4.89 -18.61 -5.88
C HIS A 64 -5.66 -19.48 -6.89
N ALA A 65 -6.02 -20.72 -6.50
CA ALA A 65 -6.82 -21.59 -7.33
C ALA A 65 -8.20 -20.99 -7.65
N LEU A 66 -8.86 -20.39 -6.66
CA LEU A 66 -10.16 -19.72 -6.82
C LEU A 66 -10.08 -18.55 -7.81
N LEU A 67 -9.10 -17.65 -7.64
CA LEU A 67 -8.94 -16.48 -8.51
C LEU A 67 -8.53 -16.86 -9.94
N THR A 68 -7.76 -17.94 -10.09
CA THR A 68 -7.34 -18.44 -11.40
C THR A 68 -8.50 -19.13 -12.13
N ALA A 69 -9.30 -19.93 -11.42
CA ALA A 69 -10.45 -20.63 -12.00
C ALA A 69 -11.61 -19.69 -12.37
N HIS A 70 -11.72 -18.54 -11.70
CA HIS A 70 -12.80 -17.57 -11.89
C HIS A 70 -12.25 -16.17 -12.21
N PRO A 71 -11.75 -15.94 -13.45
CA PRO A 71 -11.24 -14.65 -13.87
C PRO A 71 -12.31 -13.56 -13.73
N SER A 72 -11.94 -12.44 -13.12
CA SER A 72 -12.82 -11.30 -12.93
C SER A 72 -12.72 -10.31 -14.10
N SER A 73 -13.83 -9.70 -14.51
CA SER A 73 -13.82 -8.55 -15.41
C SER A 73 -13.37 -7.26 -14.71
N ALA A 74 -13.35 -7.22 -13.37
CA ALA A 74 -13.06 -6.05 -12.58
C ALA A 74 -11.55 -5.74 -12.45
N PHE A 75 -10.69 -6.76 -12.59
CA PHE A 75 -9.24 -6.65 -12.40
C PHE A 75 -8.47 -7.74 -13.15
N ASP A 76 -7.15 -7.57 -13.28
CA ASP A 76 -6.22 -8.57 -13.78
C ASP A 76 -5.49 -9.21 -12.60
N TYR A 77 -5.77 -10.49 -12.36
CA TYR A 77 -5.05 -11.26 -11.35
C TYR A 77 -3.67 -11.66 -11.88
N VAL A 78 -2.61 -11.26 -11.19
CA VAL A 78 -1.22 -11.48 -11.63
C VAL A 78 -0.53 -12.64 -10.90
N GLY A 79 -1.23 -13.33 -10.02
CA GLY A 79 -0.67 -14.44 -9.24
C GLY A 79 -0.09 -14.00 -7.89
N TYR A 80 0.89 -14.77 -7.41
CA TYR A 80 1.61 -14.43 -6.19
C TYR A 80 2.59 -13.28 -6.41
N VAL A 81 2.76 -12.47 -5.36
CA VAL A 81 3.70 -11.36 -5.31
C VAL A 81 4.40 -11.34 -3.97
N GLU A 82 5.61 -10.81 -3.92
CA GLU A 82 6.39 -10.70 -2.70
C GLU A 82 6.31 -9.31 -2.06
N GLY A 83 6.73 -9.21 -0.79
CA GLY A 83 6.74 -7.93 -0.06
C GLY A 83 7.54 -6.81 -0.74
N ARG A 84 8.57 -7.14 -1.52
CA ARG A 84 9.35 -6.16 -2.30
C ARG A 84 8.53 -5.47 -3.38
N ASP A 85 7.53 -6.15 -3.94
CA ASP A 85 6.71 -5.65 -5.05
C ASP A 85 5.76 -4.52 -4.61
N LEU A 86 5.45 -4.45 -3.31
CA LEU A 86 4.71 -3.34 -2.70
C LEU A 86 5.38 -1.97 -2.86
N PHE A 87 6.70 -1.95 -3.05
CA PHE A 87 7.50 -0.72 -3.12
C PHE A 87 7.88 -0.34 -4.56
N GLN A 88 7.34 -1.03 -5.56
CA GLN A 88 7.53 -0.67 -6.96
C GLN A 88 6.73 0.60 -7.26
N PHE A 89 7.44 1.71 -7.48
CA PHE A 89 6.82 2.99 -7.84
C PHE A 89 6.33 2.95 -9.29
N ARG A 90 5.04 3.20 -9.52
CA ARG A 90 4.57 3.66 -10.83
C ARG A 90 5.12 5.09 -11.02
N ARG A 91 6.22 5.22 -11.77
CA ARG A 91 6.67 6.56 -12.19
C ARG A 91 5.81 7.00 -13.37
N THR A 92 4.91 7.93 -13.09
CA THR A 92 4.16 8.65 -14.11
C THR A 92 5.09 9.50 -14.99
N ALA A 93 4.82 9.47 -16.27
CA ALA A 93 5.02 10.50 -17.30
C ALA A 93 6.39 10.69 -17.96
N ASN A 94 7.53 10.17 -17.56
CA ASN A 94 8.76 10.39 -18.35
C ASN A 94 9.86 9.33 -18.27
N THR A 95 9.56 8.13 -17.83
CA THR A 95 10.48 7.00 -17.98
C THR A 95 9.72 5.79 -18.54
N ALA A 96 10.20 5.28 -19.66
CA ALA A 96 9.74 4.04 -20.32
C ALA A 96 9.95 2.77 -19.46
N LEU A 97 9.89 2.88 -18.14
CA LEU A 97 10.12 1.83 -17.19
C LEU A 97 8.79 1.40 -16.56
N ARG A 98 8.18 0.41 -17.23
CA ARG A 98 7.21 -0.57 -16.76
C ARG A 98 5.82 -0.06 -16.35
N ASP A 99 4.92 -0.24 -17.29
CA ASP A 99 3.48 -0.34 -17.07
C ASP A 99 3.08 -1.61 -16.25
N GLU A 100 4.04 -2.24 -15.58
CA GLU A 100 3.90 -3.53 -14.88
C GLU A 100 3.67 -3.41 -13.37
N GLY A 101 3.58 -2.21 -12.79
CA GLY A 101 3.37 -2.03 -11.34
C GLY A 101 2.04 -2.61 -10.85
N LEU A 102 2.01 -3.06 -9.59
CA LEU A 102 0.80 -3.53 -8.92
C LEU A 102 -0.07 -2.35 -8.49
N ASP A 103 -1.39 -2.51 -8.64
CA ASP A 103 -2.37 -1.56 -8.14
C ASP A 103 -2.90 -2.01 -6.77
N VAL A 104 -3.00 -3.34 -6.54
CA VAL A 104 -3.50 -3.93 -5.29
C VAL A 104 -2.67 -5.15 -4.92
N VAL A 105 -2.36 -5.26 -3.64
CA VAL A 105 -1.83 -6.49 -3.03
C VAL A 105 -2.79 -6.94 -1.93
N VAL A 106 -3.26 -8.18 -2.05
CA VAL A 106 -4.21 -8.79 -1.13
C VAL A 106 -3.49 -9.69 -0.14
N THR A 107 -3.87 -9.59 1.12
CA THR A 107 -3.36 -10.41 2.22
C THR A 107 -4.40 -10.47 3.35
N ASP A 108 -4.17 -11.33 4.36
CA ASP A 108 -4.89 -11.26 5.63
C ASP A 108 -4.46 -10.04 6.45
N GLY A 109 -5.29 -9.64 7.43
CA GLY A 109 -5.04 -8.45 8.23
C GLY A 109 -3.84 -8.56 9.16
N PHE A 110 -3.47 -9.76 9.62
CA PHE A 110 -2.28 -9.95 10.45
C PHE A 110 -1.01 -9.71 9.62
N THR A 111 -0.87 -10.42 8.51
CA THR A 111 0.28 -10.30 7.61
C THR A 111 0.41 -8.88 7.07
N GLY A 112 -0.70 -8.29 6.63
CA GLY A 112 -0.70 -6.92 6.12
C GLY A 112 -0.34 -5.87 7.16
N ASN A 113 -0.79 -6.02 8.42
CA ASN A 113 -0.40 -5.14 9.51
C ASN A 113 1.09 -5.28 9.85
N VAL A 114 1.63 -6.50 9.87
CA VAL A 114 3.07 -6.74 10.07
C VAL A 114 3.87 -6.05 8.96
N VAL A 115 3.51 -6.23 7.70
CA VAL A 115 4.17 -5.56 6.56
C VAL A 115 4.11 -4.05 6.70
N LEU A 116 2.93 -3.49 7.00
CA LEU A 116 2.75 -2.05 7.17
C LEU A 116 3.63 -1.50 8.31
N LYS A 117 3.60 -2.14 9.48
CA LYS A 117 4.39 -1.71 10.65
C LYS A 117 5.89 -1.85 10.43
N THR A 118 6.32 -2.91 9.76
CA THR A 118 7.72 -3.09 9.37
C THR A 118 8.18 -2.00 8.41
N ALA A 119 7.38 -1.69 7.38
CA ALA A 119 7.68 -0.62 6.44
C ALA A 119 7.75 0.76 7.12
N GLU A 120 6.82 1.07 8.04
CA GLU A 120 6.84 2.29 8.85
C GLU A 120 8.09 2.37 9.73
N GLY A 121 8.45 1.27 10.39
CA GLY A 121 9.64 1.17 11.24
C GLY A 121 10.94 1.34 10.46
N ALA A 122 11.08 0.64 9.33
CA ALA A 122 12.23 0.73 8.46
C ALA A 122 12.39 2.15 7.88
N GLY A 123 11.29 2.78 7.46
CA GLY A 123 11.32 4.15 6.96
C GLY A 123 11.78 5.17 8.02
N ARG A 124 11.30 5.03 9.27
CA ARG A 124 11.77 5.88 10.38
C ARG A 124 13.26 5.65 10.69
N PHE A 125 13.67 4.39 10.80
CA PHE A 125 15.06 4.02 11.05
C PHE A 125 16.00 4.65 10.01
N LEU A 126 15.71 4.51 8.72
CA LEU A 126 16.52 5.08 7.65
C LEU A 126 16.55 6.62 7.70
N ALA A 127 15.40 7.26 8.01
CA ALA A 127 15.35 8.71 8.17
C ALA A 127 16.19 9.21 9.35
N ASP A 128 16.17 8.50 10.49
CA ASP A 128 16.94 8.87 11.67
C ASP A 128 18.44 8.59 11.46
N LEU A 129 18.79 7.50 10.79
CA LEU A 129 20.17 7.21 10.39
C LEU A 129 20.71 8.31 9.48
N LEU A 130 19.96 8.69 8.44
CA LEU A 130 20.36 9.79 7.54
C LEU A 130 20.55 11.10 8.30
N ARG A 131 19.62 11.44 9.21
CA ARG A 131 19.75 12.66 10.04
C ARG A 131 21.00 12.62 10.92
N SER A 132 21.31 11.46 11.51
CA SER A 132 22.50 11.32 12.36
C SER A 132 23.78 11.52 11.55
N GLU A 133 23.88 10.93 10.36
CA GLU A 133 25.07 11.06 9.51
C GLU A 133 25.24 12.50 8.97
N VAL A 134 24.14 13.16 8.58
CA VAL A 134 24.20 14.57 8.16
C VAL A 134 24.72 15.48 9.28
N LYS A 135 24.34 15.24 10.54
CA LYS A 135 24.80 16.05 11.70
C LYS A 135 26.30 15.90 12.02
N ARG A 136 26.95 14.83 11.56
CA ARG A 136 28.37 14.54 11.88
C ARG A 136 29.36 15.39 11.11
N SER A 137 28.98 16.04 10.02
CA SER A 137 29.89 16.78 9.15
C SER A 137 29.26 18.09 8.67
N LEU A 138 29.99 19.18 8.75
CA LEU A 138 29.56 20.48 8.20
C LEU A 138 29.38 20.42 6.69
N LEU A 139 30.22 19.67 5.99
CA LEU A 139 30.10 19.46 4.55
C LEU A 139 28.80 18.68 4.20
N ALA A 140 28.45 17.65 4.98
CA ALA A 140 27.20 16.91 4.83
C ALA A 140 25.98 17.78 5.10
N GLN A 141 26.03 18.68 6.08
CA GLN A 141 24.96 19.65 6.36
C GLN A 141 24.76 20.62 5.20
N LEU A 142 25.83 21.12 4.62
CA LEU A 142 25.77 21.99 3.43
C LEU A 142 25.16 21.23 2.23
N GLY A 143 25.60 20.00 1.99
CA GLY A 143 25.02 19.13 0.97
C GLY A 143 23.53 18.86 1.18
N ALA A 144 23.11 18.58 2.41
CA ALA A 144 21.72 18.37 2.76
C ALA A 144 20.87 19.65 2.55
N LEU A 145 21.44 20.84 2.81
CA LEU A 145 20.78 22.12 2.53
C LEU A 145 20.52 22.29 1.02
N LEU A 146 21.49 21.97 0.19
CA LEU A 146 21.34 22.02 -1.27
C LEU A 146 20.29 20.99 -1.78
N MET A 147 20.21 19.82 -1.13
CA MET A 147 19.24 18.77 -1.43
C MET A 147 17.85 19.00 -0.82
N MET A 148 17.64 20.07 -0.07
CA MET A 148 16.38 20.32 0.67
C MET A 148 15.12 20.22 -0.18
N PRO A 149 15.06 20.69 -1.46
CA PRO A 149 13.89 20.53 -2.30
C PRO A 149 13.56 19.06 -2.59
N ALA A 150 14.59 18.26 -2.89
CA ALA A 150 14.44 16.82 -3.13
C ALA A 150 14.00 16.06 -1.86
N LEU A 151 14.58 16.38 -0.71
CA LEU A 151 14.22 15.80 0.60
C LEU A 151 12.78 16.16 1.00
N LYS A 152 12.32 17.38 0.73
CA LYS A 152 10.91 17.77 0.94
C LYS A 152 9.96 16.99 0.04
N SER A 153 10.33 16.75 -1.22
CA SER A 153 9.54 15.94 -2.14
C SER A 153 9.43 14.49 -1.66
N LEU A 154 10.57 13.90 -1.25
CA LEU A 154 10.60 12.54 -0.70
C LEU A 154 9.72 12.42 0.57
N ARG A 155 9.80 13.40 1.48
CA ARG A 155 8.98 13.43 2.69
C ARG A 155 7.48 13.41 2.39
N ARG A 156 7.01 14.09 1.34
CA ARG A 156 5.58 14.07 0.95
C ARG A 156 5.12 12.68 0.51
N VAL A 157 6.00 11.91 -0.14
CA VAL A 157 5.69 10.53 -0.57
C VAL A 157 5.53 9.61 0.64
N VAL A 158 6.31 9.83 1.71
CA VAL A 158 6.35 8.99 2.92
C VAL A 158 5.42 9.52 4.03
N ASP A 159 4.76 10.68 3.83
CA ASP A 159 3.88 11.30 4.84
C ASP A 159 2.60 10.49 5.04
N VAL A 160 2.61 9.65 6.08
CA VAL A 160 1.46 8.82 6.47
C VAL A 160 0.33 9.68 7.06
N GLU A 161 0.66 10.74 7.81
CA GLU A 161 -0.34 11.63 8.42
C GLU A 161 -1.12 12.43 7.39
N GLY A 162 -0.49 12.79 6.29
CA GLY A 162 -1.13 13.51 5.18
C GLY A 162 -2.17 12.68 4.42
N ARG A 163 -2.22 11.36 4.64
CA ARG A 163 -3.18 10.46 3.97
C ARG A 163 -4.53 10.35 4.68
N GLY A 164 -4.64 10.76 5.95
CA GLY A 164 -5.91 10.86 6.67
C GLY A 164 -6.51 9.53 7.14
N GLY A 165 -5.70 8.49 7.33
CA GLY A 165 -6.17 7.16 7.77
C GLY A 165 -6.47 6.20 6.62
N ALA A 166 -7.00 5.02 6.96
CA ALA A 166 -7.36 3.97 6.02
C ALA A 166 -8.88 3.75 6.03
N PRO A 167 -9.56 3.76 4.86
CA PRO A 167 -10.97 3.45 4.82
C PRO A 167 -11.21 1.96 5.10
N LEU A 168 -12.24 1.66 5.87
CA LEU A 168 -12.74 0.31 6.06
C LEU A 168 -13.66 -0.03 4.87
N LEU A 169 -13.18 -0.87 3.98
CA LEU A 169 -13.90 -1.24 2.77
C LEU A 169 -14.93 -2.35 3.04
N GLY A 170 -15.99 -2.40 2.23
CA GLY A 170 -17.01 -3.45 2.32
C GLY A 170 -18.09 -3.21 3.37
N VAL A 171 -18.14 -2.02 3.97
CA VAL A 171 -19.21 -1.61 4.88
C VAL A 171 -20.24 -0.74 4.16
N ASN A 172 -21.48 -0.74 4.65
CA ASN A 172 -22.55 0.12 4.13
C ASN A 172 -22.48 1.52 4.76
N GLY A 173 -21.52 2.32 4.30
CA GLY A 173 -21.23 3.66 4.81
C GLY A 173 -19.75 3.97 4.75
N VAL A 174 -19.33 5.12 5.30
CA VAL A 174 -17.94 5.55 5.33
C VAL A 174 -17.38 5.39 6.74
N ALA A 175 -16.34 4.59 6.89
CA ALA A 175 -15.59 4.41 8.13
C ALA A 175 -14.10 4.58 7.83
N ILE A 176 -13.43 5.50 8.54
CA ILE A 176 -11.99 5.74 8.39
C ILE A 176 -11.27 5.33 9.68
N ILE A 177 -10.33 4.43 9.55
CA ILE A 177 -9.50 3.96 10.65
C ILE A 177 -8.26 4.86 10.74
N CYS A 178 -8.12 5.56 11.86
CA CYS A 178 -6.96 6.39 12.15
C CYS A 178 -6.01 5.69 13.11
N HIS A 179 -4.74 6.07 13.08
CA HIS A 179 -3.77 5.58 14.05
C HIS A 179 -4.12 6.08 15.46
N GLY A 180 -3.95 5.25 16.51
CA GLY A 180 -4.26 5.63 17.89
C GLY A 180 -3.49 6.85 18.45
N ARG A 181 -2.40 7.25 17.76
CA ARG A 181 -1.60 8.47 18.04
C ARG A 181 -1.78 9.53 16.95
N ALA A 182 -2.92 9.53 16.25
CA ALA A 182 -3.17 10.50 15.18
C ALA A 182 -3.13 11.93 15.72
N SER A 183 -2.41 12.80 15.01
CA SER A 183 -2.39 14.23 15.31
C SER A 183 -3.72 14.91 14.90
N ALA A 184 -4.00 16.10 15.41
CA ALA A 184 -5.16 16.89 14.99
C ALA A 184 -5.21 17.09 13.46
N ARG A 185 -4.04 17.25 12.80
CA ARG A 185 -3.92 17.33 11.35
C ARG A 185 -4.36 16.03 10.65
N ALA A 186 -3.93 14.87 11.18
CA ALA A 186 -4.32 13.57 10.64
C ALA A 186 -5.83 13.33 10.78
N ILE A 187 -6.42 13.69 11.91
CA ILE A 187 -7.88 13.60 12.12
C ILE A 187 -8.65 14.53 11.18
N ALA A 188 -8.22 15.78 11.04
CA ALA A 188 -8.85 16.72 10.10
C ALA A 188 -8.80 16.18 8.65
N ARG A 189 -7.67 15.59 8.25
CA ARG A 189 -7.55 14.96 6.93
C ARG A 189 -8.44 13.71 6.80
N ALA A 190 -8.57 12.89 7.85
CA ALA A 190 -9.48 11.75 7.88
C ALA A 190 -10.95 12.15 7.67
N VAL A 191 -11.39 13.23 8.32
CA VAL A 191 -12.74 13.80 8.13
C VAL A 191 -12.92 14.25 6.68
N GLN A 192 -11.91 14.94 6.10
CA GLN A 192 -11.95 15.36 4.70
C GLN A 192 -12.03 14.15 3.75
N VAL A 193 -11.21 13.11 3.98
CA VAL A 193 -11.25 11.86 3.20
C VAL A 193 -12.61 11.18 3.33
N ALA A 194 -13.20 11.14 4.54
CA ALA A 194 -14.53 10.60 4.74
C ALA A 194 -15.59 11.36 3.91
N TYR A 195 -15.50 12.69 3.88
CA TYR A 195 -16.41 13.53 3.09
C TYR A 195 -16.24 13.34 1.57
N GLU A 196 -15.03 13.09 1.10
CA GLU A 196 -14.73 12.81 -0.31
C GLU A 196 -15.29 11.44 -0.78
N HIS A 197 -15.72 10.57 0.15
CA HIS A 197 -16.24 9.21 -0.13
C HIS A 197 -17.76 9.07 0.14
N VAL A 198 -18.43 10.15 0.51
CA VAL A 198 -19.91 10.23 0.60
C VAL A 198 -20.48 10.65 -0.74
#